data_ea0ea59fb256a8c264b4b3fedfc98716
#
_entry.id   ea0ea59fb256a8c264b4b3fedfc98716
#
_cell.length_a   1.000
_cell.length_b   1.000
_cell.length_c   1.000
_cell.angle_alpha   90.00
_cell.angle_beta   90.00
_cell.angle_gamma   90.00
#
_symmetry.space_group_name_H-M   'P 1'
#
loop_
_entity.id
_entity.type
_entity.pdbx_description
1 polymer ?
#
loop_
_entity_poly.entity_id
_entity_poly.type
_entity_poly.pdbx_seq_one_letter_code
_entity_poly.pdbx_strand_id
1 'polypeptide(L)'
;MTVLMGPSGCGKTTLLRIVAGLDDRFVGEIAIPEDARIGLMFQEPRLLPWRTVLQNIELVVPPDFTEADLEWLASAVGIADILPRFPQELSLGMARRVALARAFATRPDLLLLDEPFVSLDERTADRLRRLLLEVWQARPTTAILVTHNPREAILLADQLVLLAPRPTRVVERVPITIPQAKRDAATVEKIYADLLKRYPANFATS
;
A
#
# COMPACT_ATOMS: atom_id res chain seq x y z
N MET A 1 -8.37 5.16 -4.37
CA MET A 1 -7.69 4.37 -3.30
C MET A 1 -8.57 4.33 -2.06
N THR A 2 -8.87 3.13 -1.55
CA THR A 2 -9.55 2.94 -0.26
C THR A 2 -8.50 2.68 0.82
N VAL A 3 -8.58 3.40 1.94
CA VAL A 3 -7.65 3.18 3.07
C VAL A 3 -8.41 2.64 4.26
N LEU A 4 -7.98 1.48 4.76
CA LEU A 4 -8.49 0.88 5.98
C LEU A 4 -7.67 1.37 7.17
N MET A 5 -8.30 2.05 8.10
CA MET A 5 -7.65 2.58 9.29
C MET A 5 -8.30 2.04 10.56
N GLY A 6 -7.49 1.66 11.51
CA GLY A 6 -7.95 1.16 12.81
C GLY A 6 -6.78 0.78 13.71
N PRO A 7 -7.04 0.52 15.00
CA PRO A 7 -5.99 0.22 15.95
C PRO A 7 -5.20 -1.04 15.61
N SER A 8 -3.99 -1.14 16.17
CA SER A 8 -3.15 -2.33 16.01
C SER A 8 -3.89 -3.58 16.50
N GLY A 9 -3.74 -4.68 15.78
CA GLY A 9 -4.37 -5.95 16.12
C GLY A 9 -5.88 -6.05 15.83
N CYS A 10 -6.53 -5.04 15.20
CA CYS A 10 -7.94 -5.16 14.79
C CYS A 10 -8.16 -6.05 13.56
N GLY A 11 -7.15 -6.67 12.97
CA GLY A 11 -7.31 -7.64 11.88
C GLY A 11 -7.17 -7.09 10.45
N LYS A 12 -6.63 -5.87 10.27
CA LYS A 12 -6.42 -5.26 8.94
C LYS A 12 -5.58 -6.13 8.00
N THR A 13 -4.42 -6.58 8.46
CA THR A 13 -3.54 -7.51 7.73
C THR A 13 -4.25 -8.82 7.41
N THR A 14 -5.02 -9.37 8.36
CA THR A 14 -5.81 -10.58 8.13
C THR A 14 -6.84 -10.38 7.02
N LEU A 15 -7.54 -9.25 7.02
CA LEU A 15 -8.48 -8.91 5.97
C LEU A 15 -7.80 -8.81 4.61
N LEU A 16 -6.63 -8.14 4.51
CA LEU A 16 -5.87 -8.10 3.25
C LEU A 16 -5.45 -9.49 2.79
N ARG A 17 -5.02 -10.38 3.71
CA ARG A 17 -4.65 -11.76 3.36
C ARG A 17 -5.82 -12.57 2.87
N ILE A 18 -7.01 -12.39 3.45
CA ILE A 18 -8.25 -13.02 2.99
C ILE A 18 -8.59 -12.51 1.59
N VAL A 19 -8.57 -11.20 1.36
CA VAL A 19 -8.82 -10.60 0.04
C VAL A 19 -7.79 -11.05 -1.00
N ALA A 20 -6.54 -11.27 -0.59
CA ALA A 20 -5.48 -11.78 -1.46
C ALA A 20 -5.56 -13.30 -1.74
N GLY A 21 -6.55 -14.01 -1.16
CA GLY A 21 -6.65 -15.46 -1.27
C GLY A 21 -5.56 -16.23 -0.51
N LEU A 22 -4.90 -15.60 0.47
CA LEU A 22 -3.83 -16.19 1.27
C LEU A 22 -4.31 -16.76 2.62
N ASP A 23 -5.57 -16.55 2.97
CA ASP A 23 -6.21 -17.11 4.16
C ASP A 23 -7.68 -17.40 3.81
N ASP A 24 -8.09 -18.65 3.94
CA ASP A 24 -9.44 -19.16 3.64
C ASP A 24 -10.32 -19.30 4.89
N ARG A 25 -9.79 -19.00 6.08
CA ARG A 25 -10.47 -19.12 7.37
C ARG A 25 -11.34 -17.91 7.66
N PHE A 26 -12.41 -17.75 6.89
CA PHE A 26 -13.41 -16.69 7.10
C PHE A 26 -14.81 -17.18 6.78
N VAL A 27 -15.81 -16.43 7.22
CA VAL A 27 -17.21 -16.64 6.88
C VAL A 27 -17.71 -15.41 6.12
N GLY A 28 -18.24 -15.61 4.94
CA GLY A 28 -18.70 -14.54 4.06
C GLY A 28 -18.35 -14.81 2.61
N GLU A 29 -18.43 -13.79 1.78
CA GLU A 29 -18.17 -13.84 0.36
C GLU A 29 -17.22 -12.71 -0.05
N ILE A 30 -16.33 -13.01 -0.98
CA ILE A 30 -15.46 -12.03 -1.63
C ILE A 30 -15.72 -12.12 -3.13
N ALA A 31 -16.26 -11.04 -3.70
CA ALA A 31 -16.51 -10.94 -5.12
C ALA A 31 -15.34 -10.22 -5.81
N ILE A 32 -14.41 -11.00 -6.35
CA ILE A 32 -13.31 -10.53 -7.21
C ILE A 32 -13.40 -11.33 -8.51
N PRO A 33 -13.23 -10.71 -9.70
CA PRO A 33 -13.15 -11.46 -10.96
C PRO A 33 -12.09 -12.56 -10.89
N GLU A 34 -12.37 -13.74 -11.43
CA GLU A 34 -11.46 -14.90 -11.36
C GLU A 34 -10.11 -14.65 -12.04
N ASP A 35 -10.09 -13.81 -13.08
CA ASP A 35 -8.91 -13.42 -13.85
C ASP A 35 -8.22 -12.17 -13.31
N ALA A 36 -8.73 -11.57 -12.23
CA ALA A 36 -8.15 -10.36 -11.65
C ALA A 36 -6.75 -10.60 -11.07
N ARG A 37 -5.81 -9.82 -11.53
CA ARG A 37 -4.43 -9.84 -11.03
C ARG A 37 -4.34 -9.03 -9.74
N ILE A 38 -3.83 -9.66 -8.69
CA ILE A 38 -3.66 -9.03 -7.39
C ILE A 38 -2.17 -8.73 -7.17
N GLY A 39 -1.84 -7.44 -7.01
CA GLY A 39 -0.54 -7.01 -6.53
C GLY A 39 -0.57 -6.84 -5.02
N LEU A 40 0.37 -7.47 -4.31
CA LEU A 40 0.41 -7.40 -2.85
C LEU A 40 1.78 -6.93 -2.35
N MET A 41 1.79 -5.87 -1.54
CA MET A 41 2.93 -5.42 -0.77
C MET A 41 2.67 -5.69 0.71
N PHE A 42 3.47 -6.56 1.29
CA PHE A 42 3.43 -6.86 2.73
C PHE A 42 4.15 -5.79 3.55
N GLN A 43 3.85 -5.74 4.83
CA GLN A 43 4.54 -4.89 5.82
C GLN A 43 6.05 -5.14 5.81
N GLU A 44 6.49 -6.38 5.74
CA GLU A 44 7.87 -6.75 5.44
C GLU A 44 8.04 -6.91 3.92
N PRO A 45 9.16 -6.48 3.32
CA PRO A 45 9.36 -6.56 1.87
C PRO A 45 9.28 -7.98 1.28
N ARG A 46 9.60 -9.03 2.07
CA ARG A 46 9.54 -10.45 1.68
C ARG A 46 10.20 -10.73 0.33
N LEU A 47 11.38 -10.14 0.13
CA LEU A 47 12.20 -10.43 -1.03
C LEU A 47 12.88 -11.78 -0.84
N LEU A 48 13.04 -12.55 -1.93
CA LEU A 48 13.77 -13.81 -1.91
C LEU A 48 15.28 -13.49 -1.79
N PRO A 49 15.96 -13.85 -0.69
CA PRO A 49 17.32 -13.40 -0.41
C PRO A 49 18.37 -13.98 -1.36
N TRP A 50 18.07 -15.10 -2.02
CA TRP A 50 18.92 -15.77 -3.01
C TRP A 50 18.68 -15.32 -4.46
N ARG A 51 17.82 -14.33 -4.69
CA ARG A 51 17.54 -13.72 -5.98
C ARG A 51 17.91 -12.25 -5.97
N THR A 52 18.39 -11.75 -7.09
CA THR A 52 18.63 -10.32 -7.29
C THR A 52 17.32 -9.53 -7.25
N VAL A 53 17.40 -8.19 -7.20
CA VAL A 53 16.22 -7.32 -7.31
C VAL A 53 15.47 -7.59 -8.61
N LEU A 54 16.17 -7.64 -9.74
CA LEU A 54 15.60 -7.96 -11.05
C LEU A 54 14.85 -9.31 -10.98
N GLN A 55 15.51 -10.36 -10.53
CA GLN A 55 14.91 -11.69 -10.42
C GLN A 55 13.71 -11.75 -9.46
N ASN A 56 13.67 -10.91 -8.42
CA ASN A 56 12.50 -10.79 -7.55
C ASN A 56 11.30 -10.16 -8.26
N ILE A 57 11.53 -9.24 -9.19
CA ILE A 57 10.48 -8.62 -10.00
C ILE A 57 10.00 -9.58 -11.08
N GLU A 58 10.93 -10.23 -11.80
CA GLU A 58 10.64 -11.19 -12.88
C GLU A 58 9.75 -12.37 -12.46
N LEU A 59 9.73 -12.71 -11.16
CA LEU A 59 8.87 -13.79 -10.63
C LEU A 59 7.37 -13.56 -10.82
N VAL A 60 6.95 -12.31 -10.94
CA VAL A 60 5.54 -11.94 -10.88
C VAL A 60 5.04 -11.23 -12.13
N VAL A 61 5.92 -10.99 -13.09
CA VAL A 61 5.53 -10.31 -14.33
C VAL A 61 4.64 -11.18 -15.19
N PRO A 62 3.57 -10.63 -15.78
CA PRO A 62 2.74 -11.36 -16.73
C PRO A 62 3.49 -11.53 -18.07
N PRO A 63 3.05 -12.47 -18.94
CA PRO A 63 3.74 -12.75 -20.21
C PRO A 63 3.85 -11.56 -21.16
N ASP A 64 2.96 -10.59 -21.06
CA ASP A 64 2.93 -9.36 -21.86
C ASP A 64 3.75 -8.21 -21.25
N PHE A 65 4.48 -8.45 -20.17
CA PHE A 65 5.35 -7.46 -19.52
C PHE A 65 6.66 -7.34 -20.32
N THR A 66 6.93 -6.15 -20.82
CA THR A 66 8.08 -5.89 -21.69
C THR A 66 9.30 -5.34 -20.92
N GLU A 67 10.47 -5.35 -21.55
CA GLU A 67 11.68 -4.69 -21.03
C GLU A 67 11.44 -3.19 -20.79
N ALA A 68 10.72 -2.52 -21.71
CA ALA A 68 10.34 -1.12 -21.56
C ALA A 68 9.46 -0.87 -20.33
N ASP A 69 8.57 -1.82 -19.97
CA ASP A 69 7.80 -1.73 -18.73
C ASP A 69 8.69 -1.84 -17.48
N LEU A 70 9.68 -2.73 -17.52
CA LEU A 70 10.66 -2.87 -16.46
C LEU A 70 11.48 -1.60 -16.27
N GLU A 71 12.01 -1.05 -17.36
CA GLU A 71 12.79 0.18 -17.34
C GLU A 71 11.98 1.36 -16.79
N TRP A 72 10.74 1.51 -17.28
CA TRP A 72 9.83 2.54 -16.79
C TRP A 72 9.57 2.37 -15.29
N LEU A 73 9.20 1.16 -14.84
CA LEU A 73 8.88 0.89 -13.45
C LEU A 73 10.09 1.06 -12.53
N ALA A 74 11.26 0.54 -12.94
CA ALA A 74 12.51 0.65 -12.19
C ALA A 74 12.93 2.12 -12.04
N SER A 75 12.78 2.91 -13.09
CA SER A 75 13.03 4.35 -13.07
C SER A 75 12.04 5.07 -12.15
N ALA A 76 10.74 4.81 -12.31
CA ALA A 76 9.66 5.47 -11.55
C ALA A 76 9.80 5.25 -10.04
N VAL A 77 10.20 4.04 -9.58
CA VAL A 77 10.42 3.78 -8.15
C VAL A 77 11.86 4.01 -7.70
N GLY A 78 12.77 4.38 -8.63
CA GLY A 78 14.17 4.70 -8.34
C GLY A 78 14.99 3.51 -7.86
N ILE A 79 14.93 2.39 -8.60
CA ILE A 79 15.67 1.15 -8.33
C ILE A 79 16.51 0.66 -9.51
N ALA A 80 16.59 1.42 -10.60
CA ALA A 80 17.28 0.99 -11.83
C ALA A 80 18.76 0.61 -11.60
N ASP A 81 19.44 1.36 -10.74
CA ASP A 81 20.85 1.16 -10.38
C ASP A 81 21.10 -0.02 -9.42
N ILE A 82 20.05 -0.60 -8.86
CA ILE A 82 20.15 -1.70 -7.88
C ILE A 82 19.55 -3.01 -8.38
N LEU A 83 19.10 -3.07 -9.63
CA LEU A 83 18.52 -4.30 -10.22
C LEU A 83 19.42 -5.54 -10.08
N PRO A 84 20.77 -5.45 -10.23
CA PRO A 84 21.66 -6.60 -10.07
C PRO A 84 21.99 -6.97 -8.61
N ARG A 85 21.60 -6.14 -7.62
CA ARG A 85 21.94 -6.37 -6.21
C ARG A 85 21.05 -7.43 -5.57
N PHE A 86 21.54 -8.03 -4.49
CA PHE A 86 20.78 -8.95 -3.66
C PHE A 86 20.08 -8.19 -2.51
N PRO A 87 18.96 -8.73 -1.96
CA PRO A 87 18.20 -8.09 -0.89
C PRO A 87 19.03 -7.73 0.36
N GLN A 88 20.04 -8.51 0.70
CA GLN A 88 20.92 -8.27 1.84
C GLN A 88 21.83 -7.02 1.68
N GLU A 89 21.96 -6.51 0.46
CA GLU A 89 22.73 -5.30 0.15
C GLU A 89 21.87 -4.03 0.20
N LEU A 90 20.56 -4.17 0.50
CA LEU A 90 19.59 -3.09 0.44
C LEU A 90 19.31 -2.50 1.81
N SER A 91 19.17 -1.18 1.88
CA SER A 91 18.51 -0.56 3.03
C SER A 91 17.01 -0.94 3.06
N LEU A 92 16.36 -0.78 4.22
CA LEU A 92 14.92 -1.05 4.35
C LEU A 92 14.10 -0.23 3.34
N GLY A 93 14.44 1.05 3.15
CA GLY A 93 13.76 1.91 2.17
C GLY A 93 13.93 1.43 0.72
N MET A 94 15.13 0.94 0.35
CA MET A 94 15.38 0.32 -0.95
C MET A 94 14.57 -0.98 -1.11
N ALA A 95 14.61 -1.86 -0.11
CA ALA A 95 13.85 -3.11 -0.13
C ALA A 95 12.33 -2.86 -0.26
N ARG A 96 11.80 -1.80 0.37
CA ARG A 96 10.37 -1.41 0.22
C ARG A 96 10.04 -0.90 -1.18
N ARG A 97 10.94 -0.14 -1.82
CA ARG A 97 10.74 0.27 -3.22
C ARG A 97 10.73 -0.94 -4.15
N VAL A 98 11.60 -1.91 -3.92
CA VAL A 98 11.60 -3.17 -4.67
C VAL A 98 10.29 -3.94 -4.44
N ALA A 99 9.80 -4.02 -3.20
CA ALA A 99 8.52 -4.67 -2.90
C ALA A 99 7.34 -3.95 -3.57
N LEU A 100 7.37 -2.61 -3.61
CA LEU A 100 6.38 -1.80 -4.32
C LEU A 100 6.44 -2.05 -5.84
N ALA A 101 7.65 -2.03 -6.43
CA ALA A 101 7.86 -2.37 -7.84
C ALA A 101 7.31 -3.77 -8.15
N ARG A 102 7.62 -4.77 -7.33
CA ARG A 102 7.12 -6.13 -7.50
C ARG A 102 5.59 -6.21 -7.48
N ALA A 103 4.94 -5.45 -6.59
CA ALA A 103 3.48 -5.40 -6.55
C ALA A 103 2.88 -4.76 -7.82
N PHE A 104 3.49 -3.72 -8.37
CA PHE A 104 3.04 -3.10 -9.63
C PHE A 104 3.43 -3.90 -10.89
N ALA A 105 4.51 -4.68 -10.83
CA ALA A 105 4.97 -5.50 -11.96
C ALA A 105 3.95 -6.58 -12.35
N THR A 106 3.07 -7.00 -11.44
CA THR A 106 1.95 -7.90 -11.75
C THR A 106 0.93 -7.26 -12.71
N ARG A 107 1.02 -5.94 -12.99
CA ARG A 107 -0.03 -5.15 -13.66
C ARG A 107 -1.39 -5.39 -12.99
N PRO A 108 -1.54 -5.04 -11.70
CA PRO A 108 -2.66 -5.48 -10.89
C PRO A 108 -3.96 -4.77 -11.28
N ASP A 109 -5.06 -5.52 -11.21
CA ASP A 109 -6.43 -4.99 -11.20
C ASP A 109 -6.81 -4.54 -9.79
N LEU A 110 -6.21 -5.21 -8.77
CA LEU A 110 -6.34 -4.88 -7.36
C LEU A 110 -4.96 -4.83 -6.69
N LEU A 111 -4.59 -3.66 -6.17
CA LEU A 111 -3.36 -3.44 -5.41
C LEU A 111 -3.67 -3.43 -3.92
N LEU A 112 -3.00 -4.31 -3.18
CA LEU A 112 -3.12 -4.43 -1.72
C LEU A 112 -1.81 -4.01 -1.05
N LEU A 113 -1.88 -3.05 -0.12
CA LEU A 113 -0.73 -2.46 0.55
C LEU A 113 -0.90 -2.56 2.07
N ASP A 114 -0.08 -3.39 2.71
CA ASP A 114 -0.11 -3.60 4.16
C ASP A 114 0.97 -2.78 4.86
N GLU A 115 0.59 -1.68 5.48
CA GLU A 115 1.47 -0.75 6.21
C GLU A 115 2.78 -0.40 5.48
N PRO A 116 2.72 0.09 4.24
CA PRO A 116 3.89 0.18 3.36
C PRO A 116 4.97 1.15 3.87
N PHE A 117 4.66 2.07 4.79
CA PHE A 117 5.56 3.12 5.26
C PHE A 117 6.06 2.92 6.69
N VAL A 118 5.56 1.90 7.39
CA VAL A 118 5.92 1.65 8.79
C VAL A 118 7.43 1.42 8.96
N SER A 119 7.99 1.86 10.08
CA SER A 119 9.43 1.72 10.41
C SER A 119 10.40 2.42 9.44
N LEU A 120 9.92 3.33 8.60
CA LEU A 120 10.76 4.22 7.82
C LEU A 120 10.90 5.56 8.55
N ASP A 121 12.06 6.20 8.40
CA ASP A 121 12.19 7.61 8.76
C ASP A 121 11.27 8.48 7.87
N GLU A 122 10.90 9.67 8.37
CA GLU A 122 9.89 10.50 7.72
C GLU A 122 10.27 10.89 6.27
N ARG A 123 11.56 11.19 6.01
CA ARG A 123 12.01 11.54 4.66
C ARG A 123 11.87 10.38 3.67
N THR A 124 12.22 9.17 4.13
CA THR A 124 12.10 7.95 3.33
C THR A 124 10.64 7.59 3.11
N ALA A 125 9.80 7.72 4.14
CA ALA A 125 8.35 7.49 4.04
C ALA A 125 7.69 8.47 3.05
N ASP A 126 8.01 9.78 3.13
CA ASP A 126 7.52 10.80 2.20
C ASP A 126 7.91 10.51 0.75
N ARG A 127 9.15 10.09 0.54
CA ARG A 127 9.61 9.73 -0.79
C ARG A 127 8.87 8.51 -1.33
N LEU A 128 8.65 7.49 -0.50
CA LEU A 128 7.92 6.29 -0.91
C LEU A 128 6.43 6.58 -1.18
N ARG A 129 5.81 7.47 -0.37
CA ARG A 129 4.41 7.93 -0.61
C ARG A 129 4.26 8.63 -1.95
N ARG A 130 5.20 9.52 -2.29
CA ARG A 130 5.20 10.18 -3.61
C ARG A 130 5.37 9.18 -4.74
N LEU A 131 6.33 8.28 -4.65
CA LEU A 131 6.55 7.23 -5.65
C LEU A 131 5.31 6.34 -5.83
N LEU A 132 4.66 5.95 -4.73
CA LEU A 132 3.40 5.20 -4.80
C LEU A 132 2.34 5.97 -5.59
N LEU A 133 2.14 7.26 -5.28
CA LEU A 133 1.14 8.08 -5.96
C LEU A 133 1.48 8.28 -7.45
N GLU A 134 2.75 8.56 -7.78
CA GLU A 134 3.21 8.73 -9.16
C GLU A 134 2.95 7.47 -10.00
N VAL A 135 3.36 6.29 -9.51
CA VAL A 135 3.15 5.03 -10.21
C VAL A 135 1.67 4.70 -10.32
N TRP A 136 0.91 4.90 -9.23
CA TRP A 136 -0.52 4.62 -9.21
C TRP A 136 -1.32 5.56 -10.11
N GLN A 137 -0.95 6.84 -10.21
CA GLN A 137 -1.58 7.81 -11.12
C GLN A 137 -1.25 7.53 -12.58
N ALA A 138 -0.02 7.06 -12.87
CA ALA A 138 0.39 6.70 -14.22
C ALA A 138 -0.32 5.43 -14.73
N ARG A 139 -0.63 4.49 -13.83
CA ARG A 139 -1.37 3.25 -14.10
C ARG A 139 -2.46 3.06 -13.05
N PRO A 140 -3.61 3.76 -13.18
CA PRO A 140 -4.67 3.70 -12.18
C PRO A 140 -5.22 2.29 -12.03
N THR A 141 -5.31 1.82 -10.79
CA THR A 141 -5.87 0.53 -10.42
C THR A 141 -6.69 0.66 -9.15
N THR A 142 -7.57 -0.29 -8.87
CA THR A 142 -8.23 -0.36 -7.57
C THR A 142 -7.18 -0.65 -6.51
N ALA A 143 -7.12 0.18 -5.46
CA ALA A 143 -6.13 0.02 -4.40
C ALA A 143 -6.78 0.03 -3.02
N ILE A 144 -6.35 -0.93 -2.18
CA ILE A 144 -6.66 -0.99 -0.75
C ILE A 144 -5.35 -0.87 0.01
N LEU A 145 -5.25 0.14 0.85
CA LEU A 145 -4.11 0.38 1.72
C LEU A 145 -4.53 0.25 3.17
N VAL A 146 -3.72 -0.42 3.96
CA VAL A 146 -3.87 -0.51 5.41
C VAL A 146 -2.80 0.35 6.07
N THR A 147 -3.20 1.20 7.00
CA THR A 147 -2.29 1.94 7.87
C THR A 147 -2.95 2.21 9.23
N HIS A 148 -2.11 2.45 10.23
CA HIS A 148 -2.54 2.99 11.52
C HIS A 148 -2.20 4.48 11.65
N ASN A 149 -1.51 5.07 10.67
CA ASN A 149 -1.16 6.49 10.66
C ASN A 149 -2.29 7.34 10.04
N PRO A 150 -2.98 8.19 10.84
CA PRO A 150 -4.11 8.97 10.33
C PRO A 150 -3.73 9.96 9.23
N ARG A 151 -2.54 10.56 9.30
CA ARG A 151 -2.09 11.54 8.31
C ARG A 151 -1.80 10.89 6.96
N GLU A 152 -1.20 9.71 6.97
CA GLU A 152 -1.03 8.90 5.75
C GLU A 152 -2.38 8.51 5.14
N ALA A 153 -3.30 8.06 6.00
CA ALA A 153 -4.64 7.68 5.57
C ALA A 153 -5.35 8.86 4.89
N ILE A 154 -5.34 10.06 5.50
CA ILE A 154 -5.93 11.27 4.93
C ILE A 154 -5.24 11.69 3.64
N LEU A 155 -3.91 11.61 3.59
CA LEU A 155 -3.13 12.01 2.41
C LEU A 155 -3.46 11.14 1.19
N LEU A 156 -3.66 9.84 1.37
CA LEU A 156 -3.73 8.86 0.29
C LEU A 156 -5.17 8.45 -0.09
N ALA A 157 -6.12 8.47 0.86
CA ALA A 157 -7.44 7.93 0.63
C ALA A 157 -8.33 8.80 -0.28
N ASP A 158 -9.07 8.18 -1.17
CA ASP A 158 -10.32 8.76 -1.70
C ASP A 158 -11.48 8.39 -0.76
N GLN A 159 -11.37 7.22 -0.11
CA GLN A 159 -12.30 6.76 0.92
C GLN A 159 -11.53 6.18 2.11
N LEU A 160 -11.82 6.67 3.32
CA LEU A 160 -11.39 6.07 4.57
C LEU A 160 -12.45 5.09 5.07
N VAL A 161 -12.02 3.90 5.47
CA VAL A 161 -12.86 2.93 6.18
C VAL A 161 -12.29 2.80 7.59
N LEU A 162 -13.04 3.29 8.56
CA LEU A 162 -12.68 3.26 9.98
C LEU A 162 -13.11 1.95 10.60
N LEU A 163 -12.17 1.25 11.24
CA LEU A 163 -12.40 -0.04 11.88
C LEU A 163 -12.37 0.08 13.41
N ALA A 164 -13.33 -0.57 14.08
CA ALA A 164 -13.33 -0.71 15.52
C ALA A 164 -12.24 -1.68 16.00
N PRO A 165 -11.83 -1.61 17.28
CA PRO A 165 -11.11 -2.71 17.93
C PRO A 165 -11.97 -3.98 17.97
N ARG A 166 -11.38 -5.09 18.42
CA ARG A 166 -12.09 -6.39 18.47
C ARG A 166 -13.37 -6.36 19.33
N PRO A 167 -14.50 -6.94 18.86
CA PRO A 167 -14.70 -7.54 17.53
C PRO A 167 -14.67 -6.48 16.44
N THR A 168 -13.87 -6.74 15.40
CA THR A 168 -13.64 -5.78 14.31
C THR A 168 -14.92 -5.58 13.50
N ARG A 169 -15.27 -4.34 13.28
CA ARG A 169 -16.39 -3.92 12.44
C ARG A 169 -16.09 -2.58 11.79
N VAL A 170 -16.72 -2.32 10.67
CA VAL A 170 -16.68 -1.00 10.05
C VAL A 170 -17.48 -0.03 10.94
N VAL A 171 -16.80 1.01 11.41
CA VAL A 171 -17.40 2.10 12.18
C VAL A 171 -18.03 3.10 11.23
N GLU A 172 -17.28 3.51 10.21
CA GLU A 172 -17.71 4.54 9.27
C GLU A 172 -16.93 4.43 7.96
N ARG A 173 -17.52 4.96 6.89
CA ARG A 173 -16.89 5.18 5.58
C ARG A 173 -16.90 6.66 5.30
N VAL A 174 -15.73 7.28 5.34
CA VAL A 174 -15.55 8.72 5.19
C VAL A 174 -14.95 9.03 3.83
N PRO A 175 -15.66 9.66 2.90
CA PRO A 175 -15.09 10.11 1.64
C PRO A 175 -14.18 11.32 1.89
N ILE A 176 -12.99 11.32 1.29
CA ILE A 176 -12.08 12.47 1.26
C ILE A 176 -12.21 13.14 -0.11
N THR A 177 -13.04 14.16 -0.17
CA THR A 177 -13.43 14.82 -1.45
C THR A 177 -12.38 15.77 -2.02
N ILE A 178 -11.39 16.18 -1.20
CA ILE A 178 -10.30 17.04 -1.69
C ILE A 178 -9.35 16.17 -2.52
N PRO A 179 -9.05 16.55 -3.78
CA PRO A 179 -8.12 15.80 -4.61
C PRO A 179 -6.73 15.64 -3.95
N GLN A 180 -6.10 14.47 -4.07
CA GLN A 180 -4.79 14.17 -3.45
C GLN A 180 -3.73 15.24 -3.76
N ALA A 181 -3.65 15.71 -5.01
CA ALA A 181 -2.72 16.76 -5.41
C ALA A 181 -2.90 18.12 -4.69
N LYS A 182 -4.03 18.32 -4.01
CA LYS A 182 -4.34 19.53 -3.23
C LYS A 182 -4.23 19.31 -1.72
N ARG A 183 -3.77 18.16 -1.29
CA ARG A 183 -3.62 17.82 0.14
C ARG A 183 -2.21 18.15 0.63
N ASP A 184 -1.95 19.42 0.84
CA ASP A 184 -0.76 19.87 1.55
C ASP A 184 -0.85 19.57 3.06
N ALA A 185 0.24 19.80 3.79
CA ALA A 185 0.30 19.53 5.22
C ALA A 185 -0.81 20.26 6.00
N ALA A 186 -1.12 21.52 5.65
CA ALA A 186 -2.16 22.30 6.33
C ALA A 186 -3.56 21.71 6.08
N THR A 187 -3.83 21.26 4.87
CA THR A 187 -5.09 20.61 4.50
C THR A 187 -5.25 19.28 5.25
N VAL A 188 -4.18 18.47 5.30
CA VAL A 188 -4.17 17.19 6.05
C VAL A 188 -4.45 17.43 7.53
N GLU A 189 -3.79 18.42 8.17
CA GLU A 189 -4.01 18.73 9.58
C GLU A 189 -5.45 19.23 9.85
N LYS A 190 -6.02 20.01 8.94
CA LYS A 190 -7.41 20.45 9.07
C LYS A 190 -8.40 19.28 9.04
N ILE A 191 -8.23 18.36 8.07
CA ILE A 191 -9.05 17.15 7.97
C ILE A 191 -8.84 16.27 9.22
N TYR A 192 -7.59 16.08 9.64
CA TYR A 192 -7.25 15.32 10.84
C TYR A 192 -7.95 15.86 12.08
N ALA A 193 -7.91 17.18 12.30
CA ALA A 193 -8.55 17.82 13.46
C ALA A 193 -10.08 17.64 13.46
N ASP A 194 -10.73 17.65 12.29
CA ASP A 194 -12.17 17.38 12.17
C ASP A 194 -12.48 15.92 12.46
N LEU A 195 -11.74 14.99 11.86
CA LEU A 195 -11.95 13.57 12.06
C LEU A 195 -11.63 13.10 13.48
N LEU A 196 -10.63 13.69 14.12
CA LEU A 196 -10.30 13.43 15.54
C LEU A 196 -11.47 13.78 16.45
N LYS A 197 -12.17 14.89 16.20
CA LYS A 197 -13.37 15.29 16.98
C LYS A 197 -14.52 14.31 16.78
N ARG A 198 -14.70 13.82 15.55
CA ARG A 198 -15.82 12.95 15.19
C ARG A 198 -15.59 11.49 15.58
N TYR A 199 -14.33 11.03 15.47
CA TYR A 199 -13.92 9.62 15.66
C TYR A 199 -12.67 9.49 16.53
N PRO A 200 -12.72 9.97 17.81
CA PRO A 200 -11.53 10.02 18.66
C PRO A 200 -10.86 8.65 18.85
N ALA A 201 -11.65 7.58 18.94
CA ALA A 201 -11.11 6.22 19.10
C ALA A 201 -10.23 5.73 17.93
N ASN A 202 -10.39 6.29 16.73
CA ASN A 202 -9.63 5.92 15.54
C ASN A 202 -8.45 6.86 15.29
N PHE A 203 -8.49 8.10 15.78
CA PHE A 203 -7.54 9.16 15.46
C PHE A 203 -6.66 9.59 16.63
N ALA A 204 -7.03 9.29 17.88
CA ALA A 204 -6.13 9.49 19.00
C ALA A 204 -4.93 8.55 18.84
N THR A 205 -3.76 9.10 18.62
CA THR A 205 -2.49 8.36 18.60
C THR A 205 -2.25 7.79 20.00
N SER A 206 -2.06 6.47 20.07
CA SER A 206 -1.54 5.78 21.26
C SER A 206 -0.10 6.20 21.53
#